data_afd4a0c6ff43c0e1436bf727af35590a
#
_entry.id   afd4a0c6ff43c0e1436bf727af35590a
#
_cell.length_a   1.000
_cell.length_b   1.000
_cell.length_c   1.000
_cell.angle_alpha   90.00
_cell.angle_beta   90.00
_cell.angle_gamma   90.00
#
_symmetry.space_group_name_H-M   'P 1'
#
loop_
_entity.id
_entity.type
_entity.pdbx_description
1 polymer ?
#
loop_
_entity_poly.entity_id
_entity_poly.type
_entity_poly.pdbx_seq_one_letter_code
_entity_poly.pdbx_strand_id
1 'polypeptide(L)'
;MEKGTFMAYWLLKSEPSSYSWNRLVADGRTHWDGVRNPQALNNLRAMKLGDRAFFYHSNEGKEIVGVAEVVRTFYTDPADKSGKLGMVDIKPLKPAAVPVGLKAMRANPELSSLSLLKQSRLSVCPITEEEWSVLCRMTGIPPDTEHDKSA
;
A
#
# COMPACT_ATOMS: atom_id res chain seq x y z
N MET A 1 -13.40 13.18 -18.83
CA MET A 1 -12.89 12.88 -18.63
C MET A 1 -12.05 12.64 -18.33
N GLU A 2 -12.04 12.60 -18.09
CA GLU A 2 -11.22 12.41 -17.84
C GLU A 2 -10.64 11.80 -17.57
N LYS A 3 -10.61 11.62 -17.70
CA LYS A 3 -10.03 10.97 -17.52
C LYS A 3 -9.08 10.56 -17.30
N GLY A 4 -9.19 10.74 -17.49
CA GLY A 4 -8.01 10.06 -17.70
C GLY A 4 -7.06 9.84 -16.58
N THR A 5 -7.32 10.23 -15.47
CA THR A 5 -6.44 9.99 -14.36
C THR A 5 -6.97 8.84 -13.55
N PHE A 6 -6.59 7.66 -13.95
CA PHE A 6 -6.92 6.51 -13.16
C PHE A 6 -5.93 6.39 -12.03
N MET A 7 -6.45 6.34 -10.83
CA MET A 7 -5.65 6.07 -9.66
C MET A 7 -5.50 4.57 -9.52
N ALA A 8 -4.27 4.12 -9.33
CA ALA A 8 -4.04 2.73 -9.03
C ALA A 8 -3.96 2.54 -7.53
N TYR A 9 -4.26 1.34 -7.09
CA TYR A 9 -4.31 1.01 -5.68
C TYR A 9 -3.39 -0.15 -5.40
N TRP A 10 -2.77 -0.11 -4.23
CA TRP A 10 -1.73 -1.05 -3.85
C TRP A 10 -1.88 -1.43 -2.39
N LEU A 11 -1.14 -2.44 -1.98
CA LEU A 11 -0.99 -2.83 -0.59
C LEU A 11 0.48 -3.07 -0.34
N LEU A 12 1.01 -2.43 0.69
CA LEU A 12 2.41 -2.56 1.10
C LEU A 12 2.46 -3.30 2.42
N LYS A 13 3.29 -4.33 2.50
CA LYS A 13 3.46 -5.10 3.72
C LYS A 13 4.71 -4.64 4.44
N SER A 14 4.59 -4.46 5.74
CA SER A 14 5.71 -4.12 6.60
C SER A 14 5.58 -4.86 7.91
N GLU A 15 6.69 -5.39 8.41
CA GLU A 15 6.70 -5.97 9.76
C GLU A 15 6.72 -4.81 10.75
N PRO A 16 5.78 -4.78 11.73
CA PRO A 16 5.74 -3.65 12.66
C PRO A 16 7.00 -3.50 13.51
N SER A 17 7.73 -4.59 13.74
CA SER A 17 8.99 -4.51 14.46
C SER A 17 10.09 -3.84 13.64
N SER A 18 9.97 -3.85 12.31
CA SER A 18 10.93 -3.18 11.42
C SER A 18 10.49 -1.77 11.10
N TYR A 19 9.24 -1.62 10.67
CA TYR A 19 8.69 -0.31 10.33
C TYR A 19 7.18 -0.34 10.47
N SER A 20 6.67 0.32 11.51
CA SER A 20 5.24 0.30 11.82
C SER A 20 4.52 1.50 11.21
N TRP A 21 3.20 1.41 11.17
CA TRP A 21 2.35 2.54 10.80
C TRP A 21 2.61 3.76 11.69
N ASN A 22 2.75 3.52 13.00
CA ASN A 22 3.02 4.61 13.92
C ASN A 22 4.35 5.28 13.61
N ARG A 23 5.34 4.51 13.18
CA ARG A 23 6.63 5.05 12.78
C ARG A 23 6.47 5.93 11.54
N LEU A 24 5.67 5.48 10.56
CA LEU A 24 5.41 6.25 9.36
C LEU A 24 4.73 7.58 9.71
N VAL A 25 3.75 7.54 10.61
CA VAL A 25 3.05 8.76 11.04
C VAL A 25 4.02 9.71 11.71
N ALA A 26 4.91 9.20 12.55
CA ALA A 26 5.89 10.03 13.23
C ALA A 26 6.90 10.62 12.25
N ASP A 27 7.33 9.84 11.25
CA ASP A 27 8.29 10.31 10.24
C ASP A 27 7.65 11.26 9.23
N GLY A 28 6.36 11.14 8.99
CA GLY A 28 5.62 11.96 8.04
C GLY A 28 5.85 11.59 6.59
N ARG A 29 6.93 10.90 6.29
CA ARG A 29 7.30 10.49 4.93
C ARG A 29 8.44 9.49 5.05
N THR A 30 8.46 8.50 4.16
CA THR A 30 9.57 7.56 4.14
C THR A 30 9.79 7.06 2.72
N HIS A 31 10.98 6.55 2.47
CA HIS A 31 11.25 5.83 1.23
C HIS A 31 10.99 4.34 1.49
N TRP A 32 10.34 3.70 0.51
CA TRP A 32 9.97 2.29 0.61
C TRP A 32 10.98 1.48 -0.16
N ASP A 33 12.01 1.02 0.53
CA ASP A 33 13.14 0.33 -0.06
C ASP A 33 13.21 -1.12 0.44
N GLY A 34 14.29 -1.80 0.09
CA GLY A 34 14.53 -3.16 0.56
C GLY A 34 13.71 -4.21 -0.17
N VAL A 35 12.96 -3.83 -1.19
CA VAL A 35 12.17 -4.77 -1.98
C VAL A 35 13.07 -5.45 -2.98
N ARG A 36 13.12 -6.78 -2.96
CA ARG A 36 14.00 -7.55 -3.83
C ARG A 36 13.26 -8.50 -4.77
N ASN A 37 12.05 -8.89 -4.42
CA ASN A 37 11.26 -9.77 -5.26
C ASN A 37 10.97 -9.07 -6.60
N PRO A 38 11.26 -9.73 -7.75
CA PRO A 38 11.09 -9.06 -9.05
C PRO A 38 9.68 -8.59 -9.33
N GLN A 39 8.66 -9.37 -8.93
CA GLN A 39 7.27 -8.98 -9.13
C GLN A 39 6.93 -7.75 -8.27
N ALA A 40 7.38 -7.74 -7.03
CA ALA A 40 7.15 -6.60 -6.15
C ALA A 40 7.85 -5.35 -6.67
N LEU A 41 9.06 -5.49 -7.18
CA LEU A 41 9.79 -4.36 -7.80
C LEU A 41 9.05 -3.82 -9.00
N ASN A 42 8.51 -4.71 -9.84
CA ASN A 42 7.73 -4.27 -11.00
C ASN A 42 6.50 -3.49 -10.55
N ASN A 43 5.88 -3.92 -9.45
CA ASN A 43 4.74 -3.18 -8.90
C ASN A 43 5.16 -1.80 -8.41
N LEU A 44 6.30 -1.69 -7.73
CA LEU A 44 6.80 -0.38 -7.33
C LEU A 44 7.05 0.53 -8.54
N ARG A 45 7.60 -0.04 -9.62
CA ARG A 45 7.87 0.74 -10.83
C ARG A 45 6.59 1.24 -11.50
N ALA A 46 5.50 0.51 -11.31
CA ALA A 46 4.21 0.87 -11.91
C ALA A 46 3.47 1.95 -11.13
N MET A 47 3.89 2.24 -9.92
CA MET A 47 3.21 3.24 -9.09
C MET A 47 3.36 4.64 -9.65
N LYS A 48 2.32 5.45 -9.49
CA LYS A 48 2.28 6.84 -9.95
C LYS A 48 2.05 7.77 -8.79
N LEU A 49 2.39 9.03 -8.98
CA LEU A 49 2.13 10.05 -7.97
C LEU A 49 0.64 10.06 -7.63
N GLY A 50 0.33 10.08 -6.35
CA GLY A 50 -1.05 10.11 -5.87
C GLY A 50 -1.69 8.75 -5.70
N ASP A 51 -1.04 7.68 -6.17
CA ASP A 51 -1.56 6.33 -5.95
C ASP A 51 -1.68 6.07 -4.45
N ARG A 52 -2.69 5.29 -4.09
CA ARG A 52 -2.97 4.94 -2.70
C ARG A 52 -2.52 3.53 -2.42
N ALA A 53 -2.03 3.31 -1.21
CA ALA A 53 -1.56 1.99 -0.79
C ALA A 53 -2.03 1.71 0.62
N PHE A 54 -2.73 0.59 0.81
CA PHE A 54 -3.00 0.11 2.15
C PHE A 54 -1.69 -0.27 2.82
N PHE A 55 -1.56 0.08 4.07
CA PHE A 55 -0.41 -0.26 4.89
C PHE A 55 -0.79 -1.47 5.75
N TYR A 56 -0.15 -2.59 5.51
CA TYR A 56 -0.48 -3.86 6.13
C TYR A 56 0.67 -4.30 7.04
N HIS A 57 0.36 -4.55 8.30
CA HIS A 57 1.33 -5.12 9.24
C HIS A 57 1.40 -6.61 9.01
N SER A 58 2.53 -7.08 8.48
CA SER A 58 2.75 -8.51 8.27
C SER A 58 3.40 -9.11 9.49
N ASN A 59 3.35 -10.43 9.57
CA ASN A 59 3.99 -11.21 10.62
C ASN A 59 3.30 -11.03 11.98
N GLU A 60 3.30 -9.83 12.53
CA GLU A 60 2.58 -9.53 13.78
C GLU A 60 1.36 -8.70 13.44
N GLY A 61 0.23 -9.04 14.03
CA GLY A 61 -1.03 -8.38 13.80
C GLY A 61 -1.73 -8.85 12.56
N LYS A 62 -1.04 -8.91 11.44
CA LYS A 62 -1.55 -9.36 10.14
C LYS A 62 -2.84 -8.64 9.77
N GLU A 63 -2.75 -7.30 9.72
CA GLU A 63 -3.94 -6.47 9.50
C GLU A 63 -3.59 -5.19 8.77
N ILE A 64 -4.56 -4.67 8.02
CA ILE A 64 -4.46 -3.35 7.40
C ILE A 64 -4.68 -2.32 8.51
N VAL A 65 -3.77 -1.35 8.61
CA VAL A 65 -3.82 -0.36 9.68
C VAL A 65 -3.94 1.07 9.18
N GLY A 66 -3.79 1.30 7.88
CA GLY A 66 -3.93 2.65 7.34
C GLY A 66 -3.76 2.69 5.85
N VAL A 67 -3.80 3.89 5.30
CA VAL A 67 -3.58 4.16 3.87
C VAL A 67 -2.48 5.19 3.74
N ALA A 68 -1.54 4.94 2.83
CA ALA A 68 -0.48 5.85 2.48
C ALA A 68 -0.66 6.32 1.04
N GLU A 69 0.05 7.37 0.69
CA GLU A 69 0.00 7.94 -0.66
C GLU A 69 1.42 7.98 -1.23
N VAL A 70 1.56 7.65 -2.52
CA VAL A 70 2.83 7.73 -3.23
C VAL A 70 3.13 9.20 -3.53
N VAL A 71 4.26 9.69 -3.00
CA VAL A 71 4.66 11.09 -3.18
C VAL A 71 5.94 11.24 -4.00
N ARG A 72 6.57 10.13 -4.36
CA ARG A 72 7.68 10.11 -5.30
C ARG A 72 7.68 8.76 -5.99
N THR A 73 7.70 8.78 -7.31
CA THR A 73 7.67 7.55 -8.10
C THR A 73 9.03 6.86 -8.07
N PHE A 74 9.08 5.64 -8.60
CA PHE A 74 10.26 4.79 -8.51
C PHE A 74 11.54 5.51 -8.92
N TYR A 75 12.56 5.38 -8.09
CA TYR A 75 13.92 5.84 -8.39
C TYR A 75 14.89 4.80 -7.89
N THR A 76 16.04 4.71 -8.56
CA THR A 76 17.00 3.68 -8.22
C THR A 76 17.63 3.95 -6.86
N ASP A 77 17.94 2.86 -6.16
CA ASP A 77 18.62 2.92 -4.88
C ASP A 77 20.11 3.20 -5.15
N PRO A 78 20.64 4.35 -4.69
CA PRO A 78 22.04 4.67 -4.95
C PRO A 78 23.01 3.66 -4.33
N ALA A 79 22.57 2.89 -3.34
CA ALA A 79 23.41 1.86 -2.74
C ALA A 79 23.48 0.59 -3.58
N ASP A 80 22.59 0.42 -4.54
CA ASP A 80 22.58 -0.76 -5.40
C ASP A 80 23.36 -0.50 -6.69
N LYS A 81 24.55 -1.06 -6.78
CA LYS A 81 25.43 -0.85 -7.92
C LYS A 81 24.89 -1.45 -9.20
N SER A 82 24.01 -2.45 -9.11
CA SER A 82 23.43 -3.07 -10.30
C SER A 82 22.40 -2.17 -10.98
N GLY A 83 21.86 -1.19 -10.26
CA GLY A 83 20.82 -0.29 -10.76
C GLY A 83 19.46 -0.92 -10.89
N LYS A 84 19.28 -2.14 -10.39
CA LYS A 84 17.99 -2.85 -10.49
C LYS A 84 17.05 -2.53 -9.35
N LEU A 85 17.59 -2.33 -8.16
CA LEU A 85 16.77 -2.07 -6.98
C LEU A 85 16.44 -0.60 -6.89
N GLY A 86 15.28 -0.33 -6.33
CA GLY A 86 14.84 1.05 -6.16
C GLY A 86 13.72 1.14 -5.16
N MET A 87 13.11 2.30 -5.11
CA MET A 87 12.14 2.63 -4.08
C MET A 87 11.17 3.68 -4.56
N VAL A 88 10.08 3.83 -3.82
CA VAL A 88 9.16 4.94 -3.96
C VAL A 88 9.10 5.64 -2.62
N ASP A 89 8.65 6.89 -2.59
CA ASP A 89 8.40 7.57 -1.33
C ASP A 89 6.91 7.60 -1.08
N ILE A 90 6.54 7.40 0.19
CA ILE A 90 5.15 7.43 0.63
C ILE A 90 5.02 8.32 1.86
N LYS A 91 3.80 8.79 2.08
CA LYS A 91 3.43 9.50 3.31
C LYS A 91 2.16 8.89 3.85
N PRO A 92 1.91 8.99 5.17
CA PRO A 92 0.65 8.50 5.71
C PRO A 92 -0.48 9.42 5.26
N LEU A 93 -1.62 8.82 4.93
CA LEU A 93 -2.78 9.59 4.51
C LEU A 93 -3.88 9.51 5.55
N LYS A 94 -4.22 8.30 5.99
CA LYS A 94 -5.29 8.13 6.96
C LYS A 94 -5.14 6.79 7.68
N PRO A 95 -5.31 6.77 9.01
CA PRO A 95 -5.32 5.48 9.72
C PRO A 95 -6.64 4.76 9.50
N ALA A 96 -6.62 3.45 9.63
CA ALA A 96 -7.84 2.66 9.61
C ALA A 96 -8.63 2.95 10.88
N ALA A 97 -9.92 3.25 10.73
CA ALA A 97 -10.80 3.37 11.88
C ALA A 97 -10.95 2.02 12.56
N VAL A 98 -11.00 0.97 11.75
CA VAL A 98 -11.05 -0.42 12.21
C VAL A 98 -9.97 -1.18 11.47
N PRO A 99 -8.93 -1.67 12.14
CA PRO A 99 -7.93 -2.51 11.46
C PRO A 99 -8.62 -3.77 10.93
N VAL A 100 -8.22 -4.18 9.73
CA VAL A 100 -8.84 -5.32 9.06
C VAL A 100 -7.81 -6.42 8.93
N GLY A 101 -8.08 -7.52 9.63
CA GLY A 101 -7.16 -8.63 9.70
C GLY A 101 -7.29 -9.59 8.52
N LEU A 102 -6.27 -10.42 8.40
CA LEU A 102 -6.20 -11.43 7.35
C LEU A 102 -7.41 -12.37 7.39
N LYS A 103 -7.81 -12.76 8.59
CA LYS A 103 -8.95 -13.67 8.76
C LYS A 103 -10.24 -13.06 8.23
N ALA A 104 -10.47 -11.79 8.53
CA ALA A 104 -11.68 -11.09 8.05
C ALA A 104 -11.66 -10.98 6.53
N MET A 105 -10.49 -10.73 5.94
CA MET A 105 -10.39 -10.66 4.48
C MET A 105 -10.67 -12.00 3.83
N ARG A 106 -10.16 -13.10 4.42
CA ARG A 106 -10.42 -14.44 3.90
C ARG A 106 -11.88 -14.84 3.99
N ALA A 107 -12.58 -14.32 4.99
CA ALA A 107 -13.99 -14.63 5.17
C ALA A 107 -14.89 -13.85 4.21
N ASN A 108 -14.36 -12.85 3.51
CA ASN A 108 -15.17 -12.01 2.63
C ASN A 108 -15.08 -12.52 1.20
N PRO A 109 -16.18 -13.07 0.64
CA PRO A 109 -16.13 -13.61 -0.71
C PRO A 109 -15.83 -12.56 -1.78
N GLU A 110 -16.09 -11.29 -1.54
CA GLU A 110 -15.76 -10.23 -2.48
C GLU A 110 -14.25 -10.04 -2.64
N LEU A 111 -13.46 -10.60 -1.72
CA LEU A 111 -12.00 -10.48 -1.74
C LEU A 111 -11.33 -11.78 -2.16
N SER A 112 -12.06 -12.70 -2.77
CA SER A 112 -11.52 -14.04 -3.09
C SER A 112 -10.34 -13.98 -4.06
N SER A 113 -10.24 -12.93 -4.88
CA SER A 113 -9.13 -12.78 -5.83
C SER A 113 -8.02 -11.86 -5.34
N LEU A 114 -8.09 -11.41 -4.10
CA LEU A 114 -7.12 -10.47 -3.54
C LEU A 114 -5.70 -11.06 -3.59
N SER A 115 -4.76 -10.31 -4.17
CA SER A 115 -3.37 -10.76 -4.30
C SER A 115 -2.75 -11.10 -2.95
N LEU A 116 -3.09 -10.34 -1.92
CA LEU A 116 -2.59 -10.59 -0.57
C LEU A 116 -2.90 -12.03 -0.13
N LEU A 117 -4.07 -12.54 -0.49
CA LEU A 117 -4.49 -13.87 -0.08
C LEU A 117 -3.90 -14.96 -0.97
N LYS A 118 -3.67 -14.65 -2.26
CA LYS A 118 -3.17 -15.63 -3.22
C LYS A 118 -1.65 -15.74 -3.24
N GLN A 119 -0.97 -14.63 -2.97
CA GLN A 119 0.48 -14.55 -3.05
C GLN A 119 1.02 -14.05 -1.71
N SER A 120 1.08 -14.96 -0.75
CA SER A 120 1.41 -14.59 0.62
C SER A 120 2.81 -14.02 0.77
N ARG A 121 3.70 -14.26 -0.18
CA ARG A 121 5.08 -13.76 -0.11
C ARG A 121 5.29 -12.47 -0.88
N LEU A 122 4.27 -11.98 -1.56
CA LEU A 122 4.38 -10.75 -2.33
C LEU A 122 4.20 -9.56 -1.39
N SER A 123 5.23 -8.75 -1.26
CA SER A 123 5.23 -7.63 -0.30
C SER A 123 4.63 -6.35 -0.85
N VAL A 124 4.49 -6.24 -2.16
CA VAL A 124 3.84 -5.10 -2.82
C VAL A 124 2.79 -5.68 -3.73
N CYS A 125 1.53 -5.50 -3.38
CA CYS A 125 0.42 -6.15 -4.07
C CYS A 125 -0.44 -5.14 -4.81
N PRO A 126 -0.90 -5.46 -6.03
CA PRO A 126 -1.91 -4.62 -6.67
C PRO A 126 -3.28 -4.88 -6.04
N ILE A 127 -4.11 -3.84 -6.03
CA ILE A 127 -5.48 -3.90 -5.51
C ILE A 127 -6.38 -3.39 -6.61
N THR A 128 -7.42 -4.15 -6.95
CA THR A 128 -8.39 -3.67 -7.94
C THR A 128 -9.26 -2.59 -7.34
N GLU A 129 -9.92 -1.83 -8.20
CA GLU A 129 -10.81 -0.78 -7.76
C GLU A 129 -11.94 -1.33 -6.89
N GLU A 130 -12.48 -2.48 -7.26
CA GLU A 130 -13.54 -3.13 -6.48
C GLU A 130 -13.03 -3.56 -5.11
N GLU A 131 -11.84 -4.16 -5.08
CA GLU A 131 -11.23 -4.58 -3.81
C GLU A 131 -10.95 -3.37 -2.93
N TRP A 132 -10.49 -2.28 -3.55
CA TRP A 132 -10.24 -1.04 -2.83
C TRP A 132 -11.51 -0.57 -2.11
N SER A 133 -12.63 -0.54 -2.84
CA SER A 133 -13.91 -0.11 -2.26
C SER A 133 -14.33 -1.00 -1.11
N VAL A 134 -14.20 -2.32 -1.27
CA VAL A 134 -14.57 -3.27 -0.21
C VAL A 134 -13.71 -3.03 1.03
N LEU A 135 -12.39 -2.92 0.83
CA LEU A 135 -11.47 -2.73 1.96
C LEU A 135 -11.66 -1.38 2.63
N CYS A 136 -12.02 -0.35 1.87
CA CYS A 136 -12.34 0.95 2.45
C CYS A 136 -13.55 0.85 3.37
N ARG A 137 -14.58 0.14 2.94
CA ARG A 137 -15.75 -0.07 3.81
C ARG A 137 -15.36 -0.82 5.07
N MET A 138 -14.52 -1.85 4.95
CA MET A 138 -14.13 -2.66 6.10
C MET A 138 -13.28 -1.87 7.10
N THR A 139 -12.38 -1.04 6.59
CA THR A 139 -11.46 -0.27 7.44
C THR A 139 -12.06 1.04 7.95
N GLY A 140 -13.17 1.45 7.38
CA GLY A 140 -13.77 2.74 7.73
C GLY A 140 -13.04 3.92 7.12
N ILE A 141 -12.23 3.69 6.08
CA ILE A 141 -11.52 4.75 5.38
C ILE A 141 -12.34 5.14 4.15
N PRO A 142 -12.67 6.43 3.97
CA PRO A 142 -13.41 6.85 2.77
C PRO A 142 -12.62 6.52 1.51
N PRO A 143 -13.27 5.96 0.47
CA PRO A 143 -12.54 5.55 -0.73
C PRO A 143 -11.94 6.71 -1.51
N ASP A 144 -12.46 7.90 -1.37
CA ASP A 144 -11.94 9.09 -2.03
C ASP A 144 -11.18 10.00 -1.07
N THR A 145 -10.52 9.38 -0.08
CA THR A 145 -9.70 10.12 0.87
C THR A 145 -8.58 10.85 0.13
N GLU A 146 -8.67 12.17 0.04
CA GLU A 146 -7.62 12.88 -0.58
C GLU A 146 -7.68 14.30 -0.37
N HIS A 147 -7.13 14.48 -0.67
CA HIS A 147 -7.11 15.73 -0.90
C HIS A 147 -8.32 16.53 -0.64
N ASP A 148 -8.55 16.20 -0.31
CA ASP A 148 -9.00 16.91 -0.15
C ASP A 148 -9.05 17.94 -0.29
N LYS A 149 -9.24 18.00 -0.46
CA LYS A 149 -9.14 18.73 -0.80
C LYS A 149 -9.46 19.67 -0.62
N SER A 150 -9.63 19.66 -0.32
CA SER A 150 -9.86 20.43 -0.21
C SER A 150 -9.96 21.14 -0.13
N ALA A 151 -10.01 21.25 -0.05
CA ALA A 151 -9.99 21.72 -0.06
C ALA A 151 -10.00 22.10 -0.08
#